data_2955b3d60ff625774770f181e280c9bb
#
_entry.id   2955b3d60ff625774770f181e280c9bb
#
_cell.length_a   1.000
_cell.length_b   1.000
_cell.length_c   1.000
_cell.angle_alpha   90.00
_cell.angle_beta   90.00
_cell.angle_gamma   90.00
#
_symmetry.space_group_name_H-M   'P 1'
#
loop_
_entity.id
_entity.type
_entity.pdbx_description
1 polymer ?
#
loop_
_entity_poly.entity_id
_entity_poly.type
_entity_poly.pdbx_seq_one_letter_code
_entity_poly.pdbx_strand_id
1 'polypeptide(L)'
;MKENKEILVTIGKNLKNARTSKGYTQEQMAKQLNVSSKFISMIERGCSGLSITNLTSICKILDIEPNSLFDGVLNYTDSKDEYITNALSTLAKGDKEFLISIIEYILKKS
;
A
#
# COMPACT_ATOMS: atom_id res chain seq x y z
N MET A 1 -9.05 12.65 -5.76
CA MET A 1 -9.69 13.00 -4.48
C MET A 1 -8.64 13.14 -3.40
N LYS A 2 -8.86 14.05 -2.48
CA LYS A 2 -7.87 14.36 -1.46
C LYS A 2 -7.56 13.17 -0.55
N GLU A 3 -8.59 12.48 -0.06
CA GLU A 3 -8.37 11.34 0.82
C GLU A 3 -7.66 10.21 0.10
N ASN A 4 -7.99 10.00 -1.17
CA ASN A 4 -7.37 8.98 -1.99
C ASN A 4 -5.88 9.25 -2.13
N LYS A 5 -5.52 10.49 -2.37
CA LYS A 5 -4.12 10.88 -2.49
C LYS A 5 -3.37 10.69 -1.18
N GLU A 6 -3.99 11.03 -0.07
CA GLU A 6 -3.37 10.86 1.24
C GLU A 6 -3.09 9.40 1.55
N ILE A 7 -4.01 8.53 1.18
CA ILE A 7 -3.82 7.08 1.35
C ILE A 7 -2.64 6.61 0.52
N LEU A 8 -2.56 7.02 -0.73
CA LEU A 8 -1.47 6.62 -1.62
C LEU A 8 -0.12 7.14 -1.13
N VAL A 9 -0.09 8.36 -0.63
CA VAL A 9 1.14 8.93 -0.08
C VAL A 9 1.62 8.12 1.12
N THR A 10 0.70 7.75 2.01
CA THR A 10 1.06 6.98 3.20
C THR A 10 1.57 5.61 2.82
N ILE A 11 0.88 4.92 1.92
CA ILE A 11 1.31 3.61 1.44
C ILE A 11 2.68 3.71 0.77
N GLY A 12 2.89 4.73 -0.04
CA GLY A 12 4.17 4.95 -0.71
C GLY A 12 5.32 5.15 0.25
N LYS A 13 5.10 5.94 1.30
CA LYS A 13 6.11 6.15 2.33
C LYS A 13 6.44 4.84 3.05
N ASN A 14 5.41 4.09 3.38
CA ASN A 14 5.60 2.82 4.07
C ASN A 14 6.37 1.83 3.19
N LEU A 15 6.08 1.82 1.90
CA LEU A 15 6.82 0.98 0.96
C LEU A 15 8.29 1.38 0.91
N LYS A 16 8.56 2.66 0.81
CA LYS A 16 9.94 3.15 0.77
C LYS A 16 10.70 2.75 2.04
N ASN A 17 10.06 2.92 3.19
CA ASN A 17 10.67 2.56 4.46
C ASN A 17 10.96 1.06 4.54
N ALA A 18 10.00 0.24 4.13
CA ALA A 18 10.17 -1.20 4.14
C ALA A 18 11.28 -1.62 3.17
N ARG A 19 11.27 -1.05 1.97
CA ARG A 19 12.28 -1.34 0.96
C ARG A 19 13.68 -1.03 1.46
N THR A 20 13.86 0.18 1.97
CA THR A 20 15.19 0.60 2.45
C THR A 20 15.62 -0.19 3.68
N SER A 21 14.70 -0.52 4.56
CA SER A 21 15.00 -1.34 5.72
C SER A 21 15.50 -2.73 5.35
N LYS A 22 15.03 -3.26 4.23
CA LYS A 22 15.46 -4.57 3.75
C LYS A 22 16.68 -4.49 2.84
N GLY A 23 17.19 -3.28 2.59
CA GLY A 23 18.40 -3.11 1.81
C GLY A 23 18.21 -3.12 0.31
N TYR A 24 16.99 -2.94 -0.18
CA TYR A 24 16.73 -2.91 -1.61
C TYR A 24 16.80 -1.49 -2.16
N THR A 25 17.43 -1.33 -3.33
CA THR A 25 17.30 -0.11 -4.09
C THR A 25 15.99 -0.16 -4.89
N GLN A 26 15.55 0.98 -5.41
CA GLN A 26 14.39 1.00 -6.29
C GLN A 26 14.59 0.11 -7.50
N GLU A 27 15.79 0.10 -8.05
CA GLU A 27 16.12 -0.73 -9.21
C GLU A 27 16.02 -2.22 -8.87
N GLN A 28 16.56 -2.62 -7.74
CA GLN A 28 16.52 -4.01 -7.31
C GLN A 28 15.08 -4.46 -7.09
N MET A 29 14.29 -3.63 -6.43
CA MET A 29 12.90 -3.92 -6.19
C MET A 29 12.12 -4.04 -7.49
N ALA A 30 12.35 -3.11 -8.41
CA ALA A 30 11.69 -3.09 -9.71
C ALA A 30 12.02 -4.34 -10.50
N LYS A 31 13.28 -4.75 -10.48
CA LYS A 31 13.70 -5.96 -11.18
C LYS A 31 12.98 -7.19 -10.65
N GLN A 32 12.90 -7.32 -9.34
CA GLN A 32 12.22 -8.46 -8.74
C GLN A 32 10.72 -8.45 -9.00
N LEU A 33 10.14 -7.26 -9.07
CA LEU A 33 8.71 -7.11 -9.32
C LEU A 33 8.37 -7.14 -10.81
N ASN A 34 9.39 -7.11 -11.66
CA ASN A 34 9.24 -7.09 -13.12
C ASN A 34 8.52 -5.83 -13.60
N VAL A 35 8.92 -4.70 -13.06
CA VAL A 35 8.40 -3.39 -13.46
C VAL A 35 9.57 -2.43 -13.61
N SER A 36 9.30 -1.20 -14.04
CA SER A 36 10.35 -0.20 -14.16
C SER A 36 10.66 0.43 -12.80
N SER A 37 11.86 0.92 -12.62
CA SER A 37 12.20 1.66 -11.40
C SER A 37 11.42 2.96 -11.31
N LYS A 38 11.05 3.53 -12.45
CA LYS A 38 10.18 4.71 -12.49
C LYS A 38 8.82 4.38 -11.83
N PHE A 39 8.27 3.20 -12.10
CA PHE A 39 7.01 2.79 -11.51
C PHE A 39 7.13 2.69 -9.98
N ILE A 40 8.22 2.10 -9.48
CA ILE A 40 8.46 2.04 -8.04
C ILE A 40 8.55 3.46 -7.46
N SER A 41 9.27 4.34 -8.14
CA SER A 41 9.38 5.73 -7.68
C SER A 41 8.02 6.41 -7.61
N MET A 42 7.16 6.18 -8.60
CA MET A 42 5.82 6.76 -8.62
C MET A 42 4.97 6.26 -7.47
N ILE A 43 5.04 4.97 -7.17
CA ILE A 43 4.30 4.41 -6.04
C ILE A 43 4.80 5.04 -4.74
N GLU A 44 6.10 5.13 -4.56
CA GLU A 44 6.68 5.66 -3.32
C GLU A 44 6.37 7.12 -3.11
N ARG A 45 6.12 7.87 -4.18
CA ARG A 45 5.72 9.27 -4.09
C ARG A 45 4.22 9.48 -3.98
N GLY A 46 3.46 8.39 -3.99
CA GLY A 46 2.01 8.49 -3.92
C GLY A 46 1.36 8.93 -5.22
N CYS A 47 2.08 8.81 -6.35
CA CYS A 47 1.57 9.22 -7.65
C CYS A 47 0.89 8.09 -8.41
N SER A 48 0.98 6.88 -7.91
CA SER A 48 0.40 5.70 -8.55
C SER A 48 -0.08 4.73 -7.47
N GLY A 49 -1.18 4.07 -7.76
CA GLY A 49 -1.67 3.02 -6.87
C GLY A 49 -1.00 1.70 -7.15
N LEU A 50 -1.35 0.72 -6.34
CA LEU A 50 -0.85 -0.64 -6.45
C LEU A 50 -2.00 -1.56 -6.78
N SER A 51 -1.77 -2.50 -7.71
CA SER A 51 -2.70 -3.59 -7.89
C SER A 51 -2.53 -4.59 -6.75
N ILE A 52 -3.53 -5.42 -6.53
CA ILE A 52 -3.45 -6.45 -5.50
C ILE A 52 -2.32 -7.43 -5.81
N THR A 53 -2.10 -7.72 -7.09
CA THR A 53 -1.04 -8.61 -7.52
C THR A 53 0.33 -8.03 -7.18
N ASN A 54 0.53 -6.75 -7.48
CA ASN A 54 1.80 -6.09 -7.17
C ASN A 54 2.02 -5.99 -5.67
N LEU A 55 0.98 -5.69 -4.91
CA LEU A 55 1.13 -5.64 -3.46
C LEU A 55 1.54 -6.99 -2.89
N THR A 56 0.88 -8.05 -3.35
CA THR A 56 1.19 -9.39 -2.87
C THR A 56 2.65 -9.73 -3.16
N SER A 57 3.10 -9.40 -4.37
CA SER A 57 4.49 -9.64 -4.76
C SER A 57 5.47 -8.82 -3.92
N ILE A 58 5.15 -7.57 -3.68
CA ILE A 58 5.98 -6.69 -2.84
C ILE A 58 6.13 -7.27 -1.44
N CYS A 59 5.03 -7.71 -0.86
CA CYS A 59 5.07 -8.29 0.48
C CYS A 59 5.92 -9.54 0.54
N LYS A 60 5.87 -10.35 -0.50
CA LYS A 60 6.70 -11.55 -0.59
C LYS A 60 8.18 -11.20 -0.75
N ILE A 61 8.47 -10.26 -1.64
CA ILE A 61 9.86 -9.85 -1.90
C ILE A 61 10.49 -9.26 -0.65
N LEU A 62 9.77 -8.40 0.03
CA LEU A 62 10.28 -7.72 1.21
C LEU A 62 10.10 -8.52 2.51
N ASP A 63 9.40 -9.64 2.43
CA ASP A 63 9.10 -10.48 3.59
C ASP A 63 8.43 -9.65 4.70
N ILE A 64 7.39 -8.94 4.32
CA ILE A 64 6.62 -8.12 5.26
C ILE A 64 5.15 -8.49 5.14
N GLU A 65 4.39 -8.14 6.17
CA GLU A 65 2.96 -8.33 6.15
C GLU A 65 2.28 -7.12 5.52
N PRO A 66 1.12 -7.32 4.88
CA PRO A 66 0.43 -6.22 4.22
C PRO A 66 0.11 -5.06 5.16
N ASN A 67 -0.15 -5.31 6.44
CA ASN A 67 -0.48 -4.24 7.37
C ASN A 67 0.67 -3.26 7.56
N SER A 68 1.90 -3.67 7.30
CA SER A 68 3.05 -2.77 7.36
C SER A 68 2.92 -1.63 6.36
N LEU A 69 2.33 -1.91 5.20
CA LEU A 69 2.13 -0.89 4.17
C LEU A 69 0.96 0.03 4.49
N PHE A 70 0.06 -0.40 5.34
CA PHE A 70 -1.14 0.36 5.70
C PHE A 70 -1.02 1.07 7.04
N ASP A 71 0.15 1.01 7.66
CA ASP A 71 0.37 1.69 8.92
C ASP A 71 0.13 3.19 8.74
N GLY A 72 -0.68 3.76 9.60
CA GLY A 72 -1.08 5.16 9.50
C GLY A 72 -2.31 5.41 8.67
N VAL A 73 -2.66 4.48 7.76
CA VAL A 73 -3.88 4.60 6.97
C VAL A 73 -5.11 4.27 7.80
N LEU A 74 -5.00 3.23 8.61
CA LEU A 74 -6.12 2.71 9.39
C LEU A 74 -6.05 3.11 10.87
N ASN A 75 -5.25 4.10 11.20
CA ASN A 75 -5.00 4.49 12.58
C ASN A 75 -5.77 5.72 13.04
N TYR A 76 -6.89 6.00 12.39
CA TYR A 76 -7.74 7.11 12.84
C TYR A 76 -8.61 6.63 13.99
N THR A 77 -8.59 7.36 15.08
CA THR A 77 -9.21 6.89 16.29
C THR A 77 -10.66 7.30 16.46
N ASP A 78 -10.95 8.58 16.28
CA ASP A 78 -12.25 9.11 16.67
C ASP A 78 -13.36 8.84 15.66
N SER A 79 -13.03 8.76 14.40
CA SER A 79 -14.00 8.50 13.34
C SER A 79 -13.49 7.41 12.44
N LYS A 80 -12.88 6.40 13.05
CA LYS A 80 -12.21 5.33 12.32
C LYS A 80 -13.12 4.66 11.29
N ASP A 81 -14.31 4.27 11.71
CA ASP A 81 -15.23 3.59 10.82
C ASP A 81 -15.69 4.51 9.69
N GLU A 82 -15.96 5.77 10.03
CA GLU A 82 -16.36 6.76 9.04
C GLU A 82 -15.22 7.04 8.06
N TYR A 83 -14.00 7.18 8.58
CA TYR A 83 -12.84 7.41 7.74
C TYR A 83 -12.64 6.26 6.74
N ILE A 84 -12.70 5.03 7.22
CA ILE A 84 -12.52 3.86 6.36
C ILE A 84 -13.62 3.80 5.32
N THR A 85 -14.86 4.05 5.71
CA THR A 85 -15.99 4.04 4.79
C THR A 85 -15.81 5.10 3.72
N ASN A 86 -15.42 6.31 4.12
CA ASN A 86 -15.21 7.40 3.18
C ASN A 86 -14.03 7.10 2.23
N ALA A 87 -12.95 6.58 2.77
CA ALA A 87 -11.79 6.23 1.96
C ALA A 87 -12.17 5.18 0.92
N LEU A 88 -12.91 4.14 1.33
CA LEU A 88 -13.33 3.10 0.42
C LEU A 88 -14.26 3.64 -0.66
N SER A 89 -15.14 4.59 -0.30
CA SER A 89 -16.09 5.13 -1.26
C SER A 89 -15.42 6.04 -2.30
N THR A 90 -14.26 6.60 -1.99
CA THR A 90 -13.55 7.48 -2.92
C THR A 90 -12.54 6.75 -3.80
N LEU A 91 -12.24 5.50 -3.49
CA LEU A 91 -11.28 4.72 -4.26
C LEU A 91 -11.93 4.14 -5.50
N ALA A 92 -11.13 3.89 -6.52
CA ALA A 92 -11.58 3.14 -7.68
C ALA A 92 -11.96 1.72 -7.24
N LYS A 93 -12.81 1.07 -8.03
CA LYS A 93 -13.31 -0.25 -7.67
C LYS A 93 -12.20 -1.26 -7.37
N GLY A 94 -11.17 -1.26 -8.20
CA GLY A 94 -10.05 -2.18 -7.98
C GLY A 94 -9.32 -1.90 -6.69
N ASP A 95 -9.17 -0.63 -6.35
CA ASP A 95 -8.50 -0.23 -5.11
C ASP A 95 -9.33 -0.58 -3.88
N LYS A 96 -10.66 -0.48 -3.99
CA LYS A 96 -11.55 -0.92 -2.92
C LYS A 96 -11.40 -2.40 -2.63
N GLU A 97 -11.43 -3.21 -3.68
CA GLU A 97 -11.29 -4.65 -3.55
C GLU A 97 -9.95 -5.02 -2.95
N PHE A 98 -8.92 -4.31 -3.35
CA PHE A 98 -7.60 -4.48 -2.83
C PHE A 98 -7.55 -4.20 -1.31
N LEU A 99 -8.10 -3.05 -0.88
CA LEU A 99 -8.11 -2.71 0.54
C LEU A 99 -8.93 -3.70 1.35
N ILE A 100 -10.08 -4.12 0.83
CA ILE A 100 -10.92 -5.09 1.51
C ILE A 100 -10.17 -6.40 1.69
N SER A 101 -9.48 -6.86 0.66
CA SER A 101 -8.69 -8.08 0.74
C SER A 101 -7.61 -8.01 1.81
N ILE A 102 -6.96 -6.84 1.91
CA ILE A 102 -5.91 -6.65 2.91
C ILE A 102 -6.50 -6.64 4.32
N ILE A 103 -7.61 -5.94 4.50
CA ILE A 103 -8.28 -5.90 5.81
C ILE A 103 -8.71 -7.30 6.23
N GLU A 104 -9.28 -8.06 5.31
CA GLU A 104 -9.68 -9.44 5.58
C GLU A 104 -8.49 -10.31 5.94
N TYR A 105 -7.38 -10.12 5.25
CA TYR A 105 -6.16 -10.85 5.57
C TYR A 105 -5.70 -10.55 6.99
N ILE A 106 -5.69 -9.29 7.37
CA ILE A 106 -5.27 -8.87 8.71
C ILE A 106 -6.20 -9.46 9.77
N LEU A 107 -7.50 -9.40 9.53
CA LEU A 107 -8.49 -9.94 10.47
C LEU A 107 -8.37 -11.45 10.63
N LYS A 108 -8.15 -12.16 9.53
CA LYS A 108 -7.98 -13.61 9.57
C LYS A 108 -6.74 -14.01 10.34
N LYS A 109 -5.69 -13.21 10.21
CA LYS A 109 -4.43 -13.49 10.85
C LYS A 109 -4.50 -13.26 12.36
N SER A 110 -5.35 -12.35 12.77
CA SER A 110 -5.55 -12.09 14.19
C SER A 110 -6.29 -13.22 14.85
#